data_94d4f647e9401a00043bbac261dd4676
#
_entry.id   94d4f647e9401a00043bbac261dd4676
#
_cell.length_a   1.000
_cell.length_b   1.000
_cell.length_c   1.000
_cell.angle_alpha   90.00
_cell.angle_beta   90.00
_cell.angle_gamma   90.00
#
_symmetry.space_group_name_H-M   'P 1'
#
loop_
_entity.id
_entity.type
_entity.pdbx_description
1 polymer ?
#
loop_
_entity_poly.entity_id
_entity_poly.type
_entity_poly.pdbx_seq_one_letter_code
_entity_poly.pdbx_strand_id
1 'polypeptide(L)'
;MRFLKFFMVLAALLAPALPAAAQSRMKAEEVVVAFAAEPRTLLPVTIVDWTTNNMVEHMYDRLVDRDPKTYKPIPMLATSWKVVDNTTWEFSLRSGVKFHNGEPFDAQSVKATMDYIKDPANKTHYASRWSLVKEVQIVDPYTVRFITEKPWPGLIDRISLSDMMMMPPKALRAEGPQGLLAKPVGTGPFKFGQWVRDEKLVVVRNDDYWKGKPELKTVTFRFIPEFSARLAALLAGEIDIMKDVPPHAVDLVDKSGKATVRATVSSRINYLALVTLRPGPMQDIRVRQAIAHAINVDELIQQVLRGRASKMCGPLSPINVDFSPKVQCLKHDVKQAQALLKSANIDPGRLVLTLDTPSGRYPLDKDISQAIAAQLGRIGITVNVVVNEWGTHLDKIKNRTTGDMFFLGWGPALDAQNTIEQLFQGSMTYSSYGGNKPLDDKIATAITIVDPKKRLEAWADIQQMVASEAPWVFLWQQHDLYGVANWIDWQPRADEKVWMYEAKIAKR
;
A
#
# COMPACT_ATOMS: atom_id res chain seq x y z
N MET A 1 43.39 -30.21 -57.35
CA MET A 1 41.97 -30.27 -56.98
C MET A 1 41.88 -30.50 -55.47
N ARG A 2 41.66 -29.48 -54.67
CA ARG A 2 41.53 -29.57 -53.23
C ARG A 2 40.08 -29.23 -52.89
N PHE A 3 39.33 -30.19 -52.37
CA PHE A 3 37.96 -30.00 -51.83
C PHE A 3 38.02 -29.37 -50.47
N LEU A 4 37.46 -28.16 -50.36
CA LEU A 4 37.25 -27.42 -49.11
C LEU A 4 35.88 -27.83 -48.56
N LYS A 5 35.84 -28.61 -47.45
CA LYS A 5 34.61 -28.96 -46.77
C LYS A 5 34.24 -27.79 -45.84
N PHE A 6 33.15 -27.12 -46.16
CA PHE A 6 32.50 -26.12 -45.29
C PHE A 6 31.76 -26.86 -44.14
N PHE A 7 32.26 -26.74 -42.94
CA PHE A 7 31.50 -27.15 -41.73
C PHE A 7 30.60 -25.99 -41.34
N MET A 8 29.30 -26.09 -41.61
CA MET A 8 28.26 -25.20 -41.09
C MET A 8 27.95 -25.62 -39.65
N VAL A 9 28.49 -24.88 -38.65
CA VAL A 9 28.12 -25.05 -37.25
C VAL A 9 26.79 -24.38 -37.05
N LEU A 10 25.73 -25.16 -36.95
CA LEU A 10 24.39 -24.73 -36.57
C LEU A 10 24.40 -24.44 -35.07
N ALA A 11 24.62 -23.18 -34.68
CA ALA A 11 24.45 -22.75 -33.29
C ALA A 11 22.94 -22.72 -32.98
N ALA A 12 22.42 -23.83 -32.48
CA ALA A 12 21.09 -23.87 -31.90
C ALA A 12 21.11 -22.99 -30.66
N LEU A 13 20.43 -21.84 -30.72
CA LEU A 13 20.10 -21.02 -29.58
C LEU A 13 19.20 -21.83 -28.62
N LEU A 14 19.81 -22.51 -27.66
CA LEU A 14 19.12 -23.17 -26.56
C LEU A 14 18.49 -22.08 -25.67
N ALA A 15 17.23 -21.73 -25.93
CA ALA A 15 16.44 -20.98 -24.96
C ALA A 15 16.41 -21.81 -23.66
N PRO A 16 16.67 -21.21 -22.49
CA PRO A 16 16.67 -21.93 -21.22
C PRO A 16 15.30 -22.59 -21.01
N ALA A 17 15.30 -23.90 -20.81
CA ALA A 17 14.08 -24.66 -20.54
C ALA A 17 13.47 -24.23 -19.20
N LEU A 18 12.15 -24.00 -19.18
CA LEU A 18 11.44 -23.74 -17.94
C LEU A 18 11.61 -24.93 -16.97
N PRO A 19 11.73 -24.68 -15.65
CA PRO A 19 11.72 -25.73 -14.65
C PRO A 19 10.45 -26.60 -14.74
N ALA A 20 10.55 -27.89 -14.49
CA ALA A 20 9.43 -28.83 -14.62
C ALA A 20 8.19 -28.39 -13.82
N ALA A 21 8.39 -27.87 -12.60
CA ALA A 21 7.32 -27.32 -11.78
C ALA A 21 6.60 -26.13 -12.44
N ALA A 22 7.34 -25.20 -13.05
CA ALA A 22 6.78 -24.07 -13.78
C ALA A 22 6.01 -24.53 -15.03
N GLN A 23 6.50 -25.54 -15.75
CA GLN A 23 5.80 -26.12 -16.90
C GLN A 23 4.46 -26.77 -16.50
N SER A 24 4.44 -27.48 -15.36
CA SER A 24 3.22 -28.09 -14.82
C SER A 24 2.17 -27.02 -14.48
N ARG A 25 2.57 -25.95 -13.77
CA ARG A 25 1.67 -24.84 -13.41
C ARG A 25 1.17 -24.10 -14.64
N MET A 26 2.01 -23.81 -15.60
CA MET A 26 1.60 -23.17 -16.85
C MET A 26 0.50 -23.97 -17.57
N LYS A 27 0.63 -25.31 -17.63
CA LYS A 27 -0.40 -26.18 -18.23
C LYS A 27 -1.70 -26.22 -17.40
N ALA A 28 -1.59 -26.11 -16.07
CA ALA A 28 -2.72 -26.09 -15.16
C ALA A 28 -3.39 -24.72 -15.05
N GLU A 29 -2.84 -23.67 -15.67
CA GLU A 29 -3.28 -22.26 -15.51
C GLU A 29 -3.18 -21.79 -14.05
N GLU A 30 -2.11 -22.18 -13.35
CA GLU A 30 -1.84 -21.90 -11.94
C GLU A 30 -0.64 -20.98 -11.79
N VAL A 31 -0.71 -20.02 -10.87
CA VAL A 31 0.38 -19.08 -10.55
C VAL A 31 0.64 -19.08 -9.05
N VAL A 32 1.92 -19.06 -8.69
CA VAL A 32 2.37 -18.92 -7.30
C VAL A 32 3.06 -17.57 -7.11
N VAL A 33 2.50 -16.74 -6.24
CA VAL A 33 3.01 -15.41 -5.87
C VAL A 33 3.58 -15.46 -4.47
N ALA A 34 4.81 -15.03 -4.25
CA ALA A 34 5.41 -14.98 -2.92
C ALA A 34 5.35 -13.60 -2.30
N PHE A 35 4.85 -13.56 -1.06
CA PHE A 35 4.84 -12.39 -0.16
C PHE A 35 5.70 -12.67 1.07
N ALA A 36 6.20 -11.60 1.71
CA ALA A 36 6.98 -11.73 2.94
C ALA A 36 6.13 -12.05 4.18
N ALA A 37 4.82 -11.77 4.14
CA ALA A 37 3.92 -11.99 5.26
C ALA A 37 2.56 -12.51 4.77
N GLU A 38 1.85 -13.24 5.66
CA GLU A 38 0.48 -13.68 5.43
C GLU A 38 -0.54 -12.54 5.60
N PRO A 39 -1.79 -12.69 5.10
CA PRO A 39 -2.85 -11.75 5.38
C PRO A 39 -3.26 -11.84 6.86
N ARG A 40 -3.49 -10.69 7.49
CA ARG A 40 -3.93 -10.63 8.90
C ARG A 40 -5.39 -11.04 9.09
N THR A 41 -6.19 -10.87 8.04
CA THR A 41 -7.63 -11.14 8.01
C THR A 41 -8.07 -11.44 6.58
N LEU A 42 -9.20 -12.13 6.42
CA LEU A 42 -9.88 -12.27 5.12
C LEU A 42 -11.22 -11.52 5.08
N LEU A 43 -11.57 -10.81 6.16
CA LEU A 43 -12.75 -9.96 6.23
C LEU A 43 -12.42 -8.54 5.75
N PRO A 44 -13.00 -8.05 4.63
CA PRO A 44 -12.53 -6.84 3.95
C PRO A 44 -12.59 -5.58 4.82
N VAL A 45 -13.62 -5.43 5.63
CA VAL A 45 -13.85 -4.26 6.49
C VAL A 45 -12.93 -4.21 7.74
N THR A 46 -12.02 -5.16 7.87
CA THR A 46 -11.01 -5.20 8.96
C THR A 46 -9.57 -5.16 8.46
N ILE A 47 -9.37 -4.95 7.15
CA ILE A 47 -8.02 -4.86 6.54
C ILE A 47 -7.35 -3.57 6.99
N VAL A 48 -6.13 -3.68 7.51
CA VAL A 48 -5.37 -2.52 8.02
C VAL A 48 -4.04 -2.32 7.31
N ASP A 49 -3.67 -3.22 6.40
CA ASP A 49 -2.40 -3.15 5.67
C ASP A 49 -2.53 -3.59 4.21
N TRP A 50 -1.60 -3.11 3.39
CA TRP A 50 -1.63 -3.34 1.94
C TRP A 50 -1.25 -4.77 1.54
N THR A 51 -0.45 -5.49 2.35
CA THR A 51 -0.11 -6.90 2.11
C THR A 51 -1.37 -7.76 2.18
N THR A 52 -2.16 -7.60 3.24
CA THR A 52 -3.47 -8.24 3.39
C THR A 52 -4.40 -7.86 2.24
N ASN A 53 -4.48 -6.54 1.90
CA ASN A 53 -5.35 -6.06 0.83
C ASN A 53 -5.04 -6.70 -0.52
N ASN A 54 -3.76 -6.82 -0.88
CA ASN A 54 -3.32 -7.43 -2.15
C ASN A 54 -3.86 -8.85 -2.38
N MET A 55 -4.07 -9.61 -1.31
CA MET A 55 -4.58 -10.97 -1.41
C MET A 55 -6.11 -11.00 -1.37
N VAL A 56 -6.69 -10.23 -0.46
CA VAL A 56 -8.14 -10.26 -0.19
C VAL A 56 -8.95 -9.64 -1.33
N GLU A 57 -8.45 -8.60 -1.98
CA GLU A 57 -9.16 -7.93 -3.09
C GLU A 57 -9.41 -8.84 -4.31
N HIS A 58 -8.71 -9.99 -4.42
CA HIS A 58 -9.03 -10.99 -5.45
C HIS A 58 -10.41 -11.63 -5.27
N MET A 59 -10.94 -11.61 -4.04
CA MET A 59 -12.23 -12.21 -3.69
C MET A 59 -13.39 -11.20 -3.63
N TYR A 60 -13.10 -9.90 -3.61
CA TYR A 60 -14.11 -8.86 -3.38
C TYR A 60 -13.99 -7.74 -4.40
N ASP A 61 -15.13 -7.14 -4.76
CA ASP A 61 -15.19 -5.90 -5.52
C ASP A 61 -15.69 -4.74 -4.63
N ARG A 62 -15.42 -3.52 -5.09
CA ARG A 62 -15.89 -2.25 -4.52
C ARG A 62 -16.81 -1.53 -5.51
N LEU A 63 -17.44 -0.43 -5.09
CA LEU A 63 -18.31 0.35 -5.99
C LEU A 63 -17.52 1.02 -7.11
N VAL A 64 -16.36 1.55 -6.79
CA VAL A 64 -15.48 2.31 -7.69
C VAL A 64 -14.08 1.76 -7.54
N ASP A 65 -13.36 1.61 -8.63
CA ASP A 65 -11.93 1.29 -8.64
C ASP A 65 -11.12 2.45 -9.22
N ARG A 66 -9.82 2.28 -9.37
CA ARG A 66 -8.90 3.23 -9.97
C ARG A 66 -8.35 2.70 -11.29
N ASP A 67 -8.32 3.54 -12.29
CA ASP A 67 -7.64 3.23 -13.54
C ASP A 67 -6.15 2.97 -13.27
N PRO A 68 -5.56 1.87 -13.75
CA PRO A 68 -4.18 1.49 -13.39
C PRO A 68 -3.11 2.42 -13.94
N LYS A 69 -3.45 3.30 -14.89
CA LYS A 69 -2.49 4.22 -15.53
C LYS A 69 -2.67 5.66 -15.05
N THR A 70 -3.92 6.11 -14.96
CA THR A 70 -4.25 7.51 -14.63
C THR A 70 -4.65 7.71 -13.18
N TYR A 71 -4.91 6.63 -12.45
CA TYR A 71 -5.40 6.59 -11.06
C TYR A 71 -6.71 7.35 -10.81
N LYS A 72 -7.40 7.72 -11.88
CA LYS A 72 -8.73 8.34 -11.78
C LYS A 72 -9.78 7.28 -11.38
N PRO A 73 -10.81 7.68 -10.62
CA PRO A 73 -11.92 6.79 -10.31
C PRO A 73 -12.58 6.23 -11.58
N ILE A 74 -12.82 4.93 -11.61
CA ILE A 74 -13.51 4.23 -12.70
C ILE A 74 -14.66 3.37 -12.18
N PRO A 75 -15.74 3.17 -12.97
CA PRO A 75 -16.85 2.32 -12.61
C PRO A 75 -16.43 0.87 -12.31
N MET A 76 -17.01 0.29 -11.24
CA MET A 76 -16.89 -1.15 -10.94
C MET A 76 -18.26 -1.74 -10.62
N LEU A 77 -18.65 -1.98 -9.36
CA LEU A 77 -20.01 -2.36 -9.00
C LEU A 77 -21.00 -1.20 -9.11
N ALA A 78 -20.55 0.05 -9.00
CA ALA A 78 -21.30 1.20 -9.50
C ALA A 78 -20.99 1.41 -10.98
N THR A 79 -22.02 1.64 -11.80
CA THR A 79 -21.91 1.93 -13.24
C THR A 79 -21.71 3.41 -13.51
N SER A 80 -22.22 4.26 -12.62
CA SER A 80 -22.07 5.72 -12.66
C SER A 80 -22.35 6.33 -11.29
N TRP A 81 -21.99 7.60 -11.14
CA TRP A 81 -22.31 8.42 -9.96
C TRP A 81 -22.48 9.88 -10.34
N LYS A 82 -23.21 10.61 -9.52
CA LYS A 82 -23.39 12.06 -9.63
C LYS A 82 -23.51 12.71 -8.26
N VAL A 83 -23.13 13.96 -8.18
CA VAL A 83 -23.41 14.84 -7.05
C VAL A 83 -24.83 15.40 -7.25
N VAL A 84 -25.75 15.11 -6.32
CA VAL A 84 -27.11 15.61 -6.34
C VAL A 84 -27.17 17.01 -5.73
N ASP A 85 -26.46 17.18 -4.60
CA ASP A 85 -26.24 18.46 -3.93
C ASP A 85 -24.90 18.37 -3.15
N ASN A 86 -24.55 19.42 -2.39
CA ASN A 86 -23.27 19.49 -1.68
C ASN A 86 -23.01 18.37 -0.66
N THR A 87 -24.06 17.67 -0.23
CA THR A 87 -24.00 16.62 0.80
C THR A 87 -24.56 15.26 0.32
N THR A 88 -25.02 15.17 -0.92
CA THR A 88 -25.67 13.98 -1.44
C THR A 88 -25.01 13.49 -2.74
N TRP A 89 -24.48 12.29 -2.70
CA TRP A 89 -23.96 11.56 -3.85
C TRP A 89 -24.88 10.41 -4.21
N GLU A 90 -25.25 10.27 -5.47
CA GLU A 90 -26.07 9.15 -5.97
C GLU A 90 -25.22 8.22 -6.84
N PHE A 91 -25.35 6.92 -6.59
CA PHE A 91 -24.64 5.87 -7.33
C PHE A 91 -25.67 4.93 -7.97
N SER A 92 -25.52 4.71 -9.30
CA SER A 92 -26.24 3.66 -10.01
C SER A 92 -25.43 2.36 -9.93
N LEU A 93 -26.05 1.28 -9.51
CA LEU A 93 -25.40 -0.01 -9.29
C LEU A 93 -25.56 -0.95 -10.49
N ARG A 94 -24.63 -1.85 -10.65
CA ARG A 94 -24.65 -2.89 -11.66
C ARG A 94 -25.68 -3.97 -11.30
N SER A 95 -26.60 -4.26 -12.21
CA SER A 95 -27.55 -5.36 -12.07
C SER A 95 -26.95 -6.71 -12.48
N GLY A 96 -27.52 -7.81 -12.00
CA GLY A 96 -27.14 -9.18 -12.37
C GLY A 96 -25.85 -9.71 -11.76
N VAL A 97 -25.15 -8.93 -10.94
CA VAL A 97 -23.95 -9.39 -10.20
C VAL A 97 -24.38 -10.29 -9.05
N LYS A 98 -23.64 -11.37 -8.82
CA LYS A 98 -23.86 -12.30 -7.71
C LYS A 98 -22.59 -12.42 -6.86
N PHE A 99 -22.79 -12.57 -5.56
CA PHE A 99 -21.75 -13.02 -4.65
C PHE A 99 -21.39 -14.49 -4.92
N HIS A 100 -20.23 -14.93 -4.46
CA HIS A 100 -19.71 -16.30 -4.64
C HIS A 100 -20.68 -17.39 -4.13
N ASN A 101 -21.54 -17.07 -3.17
CA ASN A 101 -22.58 -17.96 -2.61
C ASN A 101 -23.92 -17.89 -3.36
N GLY A 102 -23.99 -17.10 -4.44
CA GLY A 102 -25.18 -16.94 -5.26
C GLY A 102 -26.14 -15.82 -4.83
N GLU A 103 -25.91 -15.16 -3.67
CA GLU A 103 -26.68 -13.96 -3.29
C GLU A 103 -26.56 -12.87 -4.36
N PRO A 104 -27.65 -12.15 -4.71
CA PRO A 104 -27.56 -10.99 -5.59
C PRO A 104 -26.82 -9.83 -4.89
N PHE A 105 -26.02 -9.10 -5.67
CA PHE A 105 -25.53 -7.79 -5.28
C PHE A 105 -26.55 -6.72 -5.66
N ASP A 106 -26.94 -5.90 -4.70
CA ASP A 106 -27.88 -4.79 -4.85
C ASP A 106 -27.63 -3.68 -3.82
N ALA A 107 -28.56 -2.71 -3.74
CA ALA A 107 -28.49 -1.59 -2.81
C ALA A 107 -28.42 -2.02 -1.32
N GLN A 108 -29.00 -3.18 -0.96
CA GLN A 108 -28.92 -3.73 0.40
C GLN A 108 -27.49 -4.12 0.76
N SER A 109 -26.70 -4.59 -0.23
CA SER A 109 -25.29 -4.95 -0.02
C SER A 109 -24.45 -3.72 0.35
N VAL A 110 -24.70 -2.60 -0.32
CA VAL A 110 -24.01 -1.32 -0.05
C VAL A 110 -24.35 -0.81 1.35
N LYS A 111 -25.66 -0.77 1.67
CA LYS A 111 -26.15 -0.32 2.96
C LYS A 111 -25.62 -1.21 4.09
N ALA A 112 -25.73 -2.52 3.96
CA ALA A 112 -25.29 -3.47 4.98
C ALA A 112 -23.77 -3.37 5.24
N THR A 113 -22.95 -3.17 4.19
CA THR A 113 -21.50 -2.97 4.33
C THR A 113 -21.20 -1.69 5.10
N MET A 114 -21.87 -0.57 4.76
CA MET A 114 -21.67 0.70 5.45
C MET A 114 -22.18 0.67 6.89
N ASP A 115 -23.36 0.12 7.12
CA ASP A 115 -23.93 -0.03 8.46
C ASP A 115 -22.99 -0.85 9.35
N TYR A 116 -22.42 -1.95 8.83
CA TYR A 116 -21.41 -2.74 9.55
C TYR A 116 -20.17 -1.94 9.93
N ILE A 117 -19.63 -1.16 8.96
CA ILE A 117 -18.44 -0.32 9.19
C ILE A 117 -18.69 0.71 10.29
N LYS A 118 -19.87 1.32 10.29
CA LYS A 118 -20.22 2.43 11.21
C LYS A 118 -20.72 1.96 12.57
N ASP A 119 -21.13 0.71 12.72
CA ASP A 119 -21.61 0.17 13.99
C ASP A 119 -20.45 0.11 15.02
N PRO A 120 -20.52 0.86 16.14
CA PRO A 120 -19.48 0.84 17.15
C PRO A 120 -19.24 -0.54 17.78
N ALA A 121 -20.25 -1.42 17.78
CA ALA A 121 -20.13 -2.79 18.31
C ALA A 121 -19.11 -3.63 17.51
N ASN A 122 -18.94 -3.36 16.22
CA ASN A 122 -18.00 -4.07 15.35
C ASN A 122 -16.55 -3.61 15.51
N LYS A 123 -16.30 -2.48 16.19
CA LYS A 123 -14.97 -1.93 16.48
C LYS A 123 -14.06 -1.89 15.24
N THR A 124 -14.62 -1.53 14.08
CA THR A 124 -13.86 -1.43 12.84
C THR A 124 -12.89 -0.27 12.92
N HIS A 125 -11.67 -0.45 12.41
CA HIS A 125 -10.69 0.63 12.32
C HIS A 125 -11.11 1.75 11.34
N TYR A 126 -12.14 1.50 10.55
CA TYR A 126 -12.59 2.40 9.50
C TYR A 126 -13.73 3.33 9.93
N ALA A 127 -14.40 3.09 11.06
CA ALA A 127 -15.53 3.90 11.50
C ALA A 127 -15.23 5.41 11.50
N SER A 128 -14.05 5.81 11.98
CA SER A 128 -13.61 7.22 11.98
C SER A 128 -13.44 7.80 10.57
N ARG A 129 -12.99 6.99 9.60
CA ARG A 129 -12.80 7.42 8.21
C ARG A 129 -14.12 7.67 7.48
N TRP A 130 -15.20 7.08 7.95
CA TRP A 130 -16.56 7.19 7.41
C TRP A 130 -17.46 8.09 8.27
N SER A 131 -16.88 8.81 9.23
CA SER A 131 -17.62 9.68 10.15
C SER A 131 -18.45 10.76 9.45
N LEU A 132 -18.01 11.24 8.29
CA LEU A 132 -18.75 12.21 7.48
C LEU A 132 -19.98 11.61 6.77
N VAL A 133 -20.08 10.31 6.59
CA VAL A 133 -21.29 9.69 6.04
C VAL A 133 -22.34 9.64 7.14
N LYS A 134 -23.43 10.37 6.96
CA LYS A 134 -24.60 10.31 7.83
C LYS A 134 -25.33 8.98 7.67
N GLU A 135 -25.72 8.66 6.44
CA GLU A 135 -26.43 7.43 6.10
C GLU A 135 -26.22 7.02 4.63
N VAL A 136 -26.53 5.76 4.33
CA VAL A 136 -26.73 5.26 2.97
C VAL A 136 -28.22 5.00 2.78
N GLN A 137 -28.86 5.80 1.92
CA GLN A 137 -30.25 5.69 1.56
C GLN A 137 -30.43 4.79 0.34
N ILE A 138 -31.35 3.83 0.42
CA ILE A 138 -31.76 3.02 -0.72
C ILE A 138 -32.88 3.76 -1.46
N VAL A 139 -32.65 4.11 -2.73
CA VAL A 139 -33.65 4.75 -3.58
C VAL A 139 -34.49 3.68 -4.30
N ASP A 140 -33.80 2.69 -4.86
CA ASP A 140 -34.37 1.50 -5.48
C ASP A 140 -33.34 0.34 -5.40
N PRO A 141 -33.63 -0.89 -5.90
CA PRO A 141 -32.69 -2.00 -5.79
C PRO A 141 -31.30 -1.76 -6.40
N TYR A 142 -31.16 -0.81 -7.33
CA TYR A 142 -29.91 -0.50 -8.02
C TYR A 142 -29.50 0.96 -7.95
N THR A 143 -30.07 1.73 -7.02
CA THR A 143 -29.71 3.13 -6.78
C THR A 143 -29.56 3.41 -5.29
N VAL A 144 -28.40 3.92 -4.89
CA VAL A 144 -28.13 4.34 -3.51
C VAL A 144 -27.66 5.80 -3.44
N ARG A 145 -27.98 6.46 -2.34
CA ARG A 145 -27.47 7.77 -2.01
C ARG A 145 -26.62 7.71 -0.74
N PHE A 146 -25.40 8.25 -0.84
CA PHE A 146 -24.59 8.56 0.34
C PHE A 146 -24.90 9.99 0.77
N ILE A 147 -25.44 10.15 1.97
CA ILE A 147 -25.73 11.45 2.56
C ILE A 147 -24.65 11.75 3.56
N THR A 148 -24.01 12.93 3.48
CA THR A 148 -22.90 13.35 4.33
C THR A 148 -23.31 14.48 5.26
N GLU A 149 -22.68 14.58 6.43
CA GLU A 149 -22.91 15.64 7.42
C GLU A 149 -22.45 17.01 6.94
N LYS A 150 -21.47 17.04 6.04
CA LYS A 150 -20.85 18.24 5.45
C LYS A 150 -20.52 17.96 3.99
N PRO A 151 -20.28 18.97 3.16
CA PRO A 151 -19.73 18.75 1.82
C PRO A 151 -18.49 17.88 1.87
N TRP A 152 -18.47 16.82 1.05
CA TRP A 152 -17.34 15.90 0.98
C TRP A 152 -16.97 15.53 -0.46
N PRO A 153 -16.24 16.39 -1.15
CA PRO A 153 -15.81 16.12 -2.53
C PRO A 153 -14.90 14.89 -2.67
N GLY A 154 -14.14 14.53 -1.61
CA GLY A 154 -13.29 13.34 -1.57
C GLY A 154 -14.04 12.02 -1.36
N LEU A 155 -15.37 12.00 -1.28
CA LEU A 155 -16.13 10.76 -1.08
C LEU A 155 -15.83 9.71 -2.18
N ILE A 156 -15.72 10.14 -3.45
CA ILE A 156 -15.43 9.22 -4.55
C ILE A 156 -14.06 8.55 -4.41
N ASP A 157 -13.07 9.30 -3.91
CA ASP A 157 -11.74 8.77 -3.63
C ASP A 157 -11.80 7.76 -2.48
N ARG A 158 -12.56 8.06 -1.44
CA ARG A 158 -12.79 7.15 -0.30
C ARG A 158 -13.47 5.85 -0.70
N ILE A 159 -14.53 5.90 -1.50
CA ILE A 159 -15.26 4.72 -1.98
C ILE A 159 -14.38 3.80 -2.84
N SER A 160 -13.33 4.32 -3.46
CA SER A 160 -12.39 3.53 -4.25
C SER A 160 -11.36 2.76 -3.41
N LEU A 161 -11.35 2.90 -2.09
CA LEU A 161 -10.43 2.20 -1.19
C LEU A 161 -10.96 0.82 -0.78
N SER A 162 -10.10 0.02 -0.19
CA SER A 162 -10.37 -1.36 0.20
C SER A 162 -11.41 -1.52 1.32
N ASP A 163 -11.60 -0.48 2.14
CA ASP A 163 -12.58 -0.47 3.22
C ASP A 163 -14.05 -0.46 2.73
N MET A 164 -14.27 -0.28 1.41
CA MET A 164 -15.59 -0.37 0.77
C MET A 164 -15.72 -1.58 -0.17
N MET A 165 -15.06 -2.67 0.09
CA MET A 165 -15.35 -3.96 -0.56
C MET A 165 -16.70 -4.50 -0.06
N MET A 166 -17.56 -4.93 -0.99
CA MET A 166 -18.94 -5.30 -0.70
C MET A 166 -19.05 -6.65 0.00
N MET A 167 -19.88 -6.72 1.04
CA MET A 167 -20.18 -7.93 1.79
C MET A 167 -21.60 -8.44 1.49
N PRO A 168 -21.83 -9.79 1.49
CA PRO A 168 -23.14 -10.39 1.25
C PRO A 168 -24.06 -10.19 2.46
N PRO A 169 -25.18 -9.45 2.35
CA PRO A 169 -25.98 -9.06 3.50
C PRO A 169 -26.68 -10.21 4.21
N LYS A 170 -27.08 -11.27 3.47
CA LYS A 170 -27.77 -12.44 4.07
C LYS A 170 -26.75 -13.30 4.83
N ALA A 171 -25.59 -13.61 4.21
CA ALA A 171 -24.55 -14.37 4.88
C ALA A 171 -24.01 -13.61 6.10
N LEU A 172 -23.82 -12.28 6.00
CA LEU A 172 -23.41 -11.45 7.14
C LEU A 172 -24.38 -11.54 8.32
N ARG A 173 -25.69 -11.56 8.07
CA ARG A 173 -26.70 -11.72 9.14
C ARG A 173 -26.76 -13.14 9.69
N ALA A 174 -26.61 -14.16 8.81
CA ALA A 174 -26.76 -15.57 9.21
C ALA A 174 -25.51 -16.15 9.91
N GLU A 175 -24.33 -15.82 9.39
CA GLU A 175 -23.05 -16.42 9.80
C GLU A 175 -22.20 -15.45 10.63
N GLY A 176 -22.52 -14.16 10.58
CA GLY A 176 -21.75 -13.10 11.22
C GLY A 176 -20.37 -12.88 10.58
N PRO A 177 -19.57 -11.94 11.13
CA PRO A 177 -18.24 -11.63 10.62
C PRO A 177 -17.27 -12.83 10.75
N GLN A 178 -17.43 -13.68 11.77
CA GLN A 178 -16.56 -14.83 11.98
C GLN A 178 -16.79 -15.93 10.92
N GLY A 179 -18.04 -16.14 10.49
CA GLY A 179 -18.36 -17.05 9.38
C GLY A 179 -17.75 -16.57 8.07
N LEU A 180 -17.88 -15.27 7.76
CA LEU A 180 -17.27 -14.67 6.59
C LEU A 180 -15.73 -14.60 6.66
N LEU A 181 -15.15 -14.53 7.85
CA LEU A 181 -13.69 -14.64 8.03
C LEU A 181 -13.21 -16.06 7.73
N ALA A 182 -13.94 -17.08 8.19
CA ALA A 182 -13.59 -18.48 7.96
C ALA A 182 -13.82 -18.91 6.50
N LYS A 183 -14.86 -18.39 5.86
CA LYS A 183 -15.22 -18.69 4.48
C LYS A 183 -15.58 -17.39 3.74
N PRO A 184 -14.58 -16.66 3.23
CA PRO A 184 -14.78 -15.40 2.52
C PRO A 184 -15.74 -15.52 1.34
N VAL A 185 -16.71 -14.62 1.27
CA VAL A 185 -17.72 -14.53 0.21
C VAL A 185 -17.77 -13.10 -0.32
N GLY A 186 -17.30 -12.89 -1.52
CA GLY A 186 -17.32 -11.60 -2.24
C GLY A 186 -17.91 -11.75 -3.63
N THR A 187 -17.72 -10.74 -4.47
CA THR A 187 -18.16 -10.70 -5.87
C THR A 187 -17.00 -10.81 -6.85
N GLY A 188 -15.75 -10.96 -6.34
CA GLY A 188 -14.50 -10.83 -7.08
C GLY A 188 -14.21 -11.93 -8.10
N PRO A 189 -13.12 -11.76 -8.89
CA PRO A 189 -12.74 -12.69 -9.97
C PRO A 189 -12.27 -14.05 -9.46
N PHE A 190 -11.90 -14.17 -8.20
CA PHE A 190 -11.52 -15.44 -7.58
C PHE A 190 -12.36 -15.69 -6.33
N LYS A 191 -12.59 -16.96 -6.02
CA LYS A 191 -13.27 -17.47 -4.82
C LYS A 191 -12.25 -17.99 -3.83
N PHE A 192 -12.58 -17.97 -2.55
CA PHE A 192 -11.77 -18.61 -1.51
C PHE A 192 -11.60 -20.11 -1.80
N GLY A 193 -10.37 -20.58 -1.76
CA GLY A 193 -10.02 -22.00 -1.84
C GLY A 193 -9.59 -22.53 -0.50
N GLN A 194 -8.44 -22.05 0.00
CA GLN A 194 -7.86 -22.54 1.26
C GLN A 194 -6.95 -21.48 1.88
N TRP A 195 -6.90 -21.39 3.18
CA TRP A 195 -5.88 -20.66 3.93
C TRP A 195 -5.18 -21.56 4.93
N VAL A 196 -3.90 -21.82 4.74
CA VAL A 196 -3.02 -22.49 5.68
C VAL A 196 -2.15 -21.42 6.31
N ARG A 197 -2.33 -21.22 7.62
CA ARG A 197 -1.60 -20.17 8.37
C ARG A 197 -0.10 -20.37 8.22
N ASP A 198 0.64 -19.27 8.14
CA ASP A 198 2.10 -19.22 7.96
C ASP A 198 2.64 -19.89 6.68
N GLU A 199 1.78 -20.46 5.83
CA GLU A 199 2.19 -21.19 4.61
C GLU A 199 1.65 -20.54 3.34
N LYS A 200 0.31 -20.52 3.17
CA LYS A 200 -0.30 -20.05 1.91
C LYS A 200 -1.77 -19.68 2.03
N LEU A 201 -2.20 -18.81 1.12
CA LEU A 201 -3.61 -18.59 0.75
C LEU A 201 -3.81 -19.00 -0.70
N VAL A 202 -4.81 -19.82 -0.96
CA VAL A 202 -5.19 -20.26 -2.31
C VAL A 202 -6.55 -19.68 -2.66
N VAL A 203 -6.63 -19.04 -3.82
CA VAL A 203 -7.89 -18.60 -4.41
C VAL A 203 -8.09 -19.28 -5.76
N VAL A 204 -9.34 -19.65 -6.06
CA VAL A 204 -9.73 -20.36 -7.27
C VAL A 204 -10.63 -19.50 -8.15
N ARG A 205 -10.56 -19.66 -9.45
CA ARG A 205 -11.28 -18.87 -10.42
C ARG A 205 -12.79 -18.84 -10.18
N ASN A 206 -13.36 -17.65 -10.29
CA ASN A 206 -14.80 -17.46 -10.43
C ASN A 206 -15.16 -17.46 -11.91
N ASP A 207 -15.67 -18.59 -12.42
CA ASP A 207 -16.04 -18.72 -13.84
C ASP A 207 -17.20 -17.79 -14.23
N ASP A 208 -18.02 -17.37 -13.26
CA ASP A 208 -19.18 -16.49 -13.42
C ASP A 208 -18.86 -15.01 -13.08
N TYR A 209 -17.60 -14.62 -13.11
CA TYR A 209 -17.21 -13.24 -12.77
C TYR A 209 -17.85 -12.25 -13.75
N TRP A 210 -18.55 -11.29 -13.22
CA TRP A 210 -19.37 -10.34 -14.00
C TRP A 210 -18.57 -9.50 -15.03
N LYS A 211 -17.26 -9.30 -14.80
CA LYS A 211 -16.36 -8.55 -15.71
C LYS A 211 -15.65 -9.46 -16.72
N GLY A 212 -15.94 -10.74 -16.71
CA GLY A 212 -15.33 -11.75 -17.55
C GLY A 212 -14.45 -12.74 -16.77
N LYS A 213 -14.36 -13.93 -17.27
CA LYS A 213 -13.64 -15.04 -16.68
C LYS A 213 -12.12 -14.76 -16.63
N PRO A 214 -11.44 -14.90 -15.47
CA PRO A 214 -9.99 -14.87 -15.41
C PRO A 214 -9.33 -15.96 -16.25
N GLU A 215 -8.13 -15.71 -16.80
CA GLU A 215 -7.38 -16.75 -17.52
C GLU A 215 -6.85 -17.81 -16.55
N LEU A 216 -6.31 -17.38 -15.40
CA LEU A 216 -5.76 -18.28 -14.40
C LEU A 216 -6.87 -19.03 -13.64
N LYS A 217 -6.67 -20.34 -13.43
CA LYS A 217 -7.57 -21.19 -12.63
C LYS A 217 -7.32 -21.08 -11.14
N THR A 218 -6.05 -20.95 -10.74
CA THR A 218 -5.63 -20.94 -9.35
C THR A 218 -4.54 -19.92 -9.15
N VAL A 219 -4.66 -19.13 -8.08
CA VAL A 219 -3.59 -18.27 -7.59
C VAL A 219 -3.26 -18.69 -6.16
N THR A 220 -1.99 -19.04 -5.93
CA THR A 220 -1.47 -19.39 -4.62
C THR A 220 -0.56 -18.27 -4.13
N PHE A 221 -0.90 -17.63 -3.03
CA PHE A 221 -0.05 -16.69 -2.32
C PHE A 221 0.75 -17.45 -1.26
N ARG A 222 2.06 -17.63 -1.46
CA ARG A 222 2.98 -18.26 -0.50
C ARG A 222 3.61 -17.22 0.41
N PHE A 223 3.74 -17.54 1.69
CA PHE A 223 4.34 -16.65 2.68
C PHE A 223 5.78 -17.11 2.95
N ILE A 224 6.74 -16.33 2.50
CA ILE A 224 8.18 -16.63 2.64
C ILE A 224 8.86 -15.37 3.18
N PRO A 225 9.03 -15.22 4.50
CA PRO A 225 9.54 -13.99 5.12
C PRO A 225 10.94 -13.61 4.63
N GLU A 226 11.84 -14.61 4.54
CA GLU A 226 13.24 -14.36 4.20
C GLU A 226 13.44 -14.12 2.70
N PHE A 227 14.11 -13.01 2.38
CA PHE A 227 14.38 -12.61 1.00
C PHE A 227 15.16 -13.68 0.20
N SER A 228 16.25 -14.22 0.79
CA SER A 228 17.09 -15.22 0.15
C SER A 228 16.32 -16.48 -0.22
N ALA A 229 15.39 -16.90 0.63
CA ALA A 229 14.50 -18.04 0.38
C ALA A 229 13.51 -17.73 -0.76
N ARG A 230 12.91 -16.51 -0.79
CA ARG A 230 12.05 -16.11 -1.92
C ARG A 230 12.81 -16.10 -3.24
N LEU A 231 14.04 -15.54 -3.25
CA LEU A 231 14.89 -15.52 -4.45
C LEU A 231 15.26 -16.92 -4.91
N ALA A 232 15.67 -17.79 -4.00
CA ALA A 232 15.99 -19.19 -4.33
C ALA A 232 14.76 -19.91 -4.91
N ALA A 233 13.58 -19.74 -4.32
CA ALA A 233 12.33 -20.32 -4.81
C ALA A 233 11.95 -19.81 -6.22
N LEU A 234 12.17 -18.51 -6.52
CA LEU A 234 11.96 -17.95 -7.85
C LEU A 234 12.91 -18.58 -8.87
N LEU A 235 14.20 -18.66 -8.54
CA LEU A 235 15.23 -19.24 -9.43
C LEU A 235 15.08 -20.76 -9.61
N ALA A 236 14.55 -21.45 -8.60
CA ALA A 236 14.17 -22.87 -8.69
C ALA A 236 12.88 -23.09 -9.49
N GLY A 237 12.09 -22.02 -9.72
CA GLY A 237 10.78 -22.11 -10.38
C GLY A 237 9.69 -22.68 -9.45
N GLU A 238 9.86 -22.61 -8.15
CA GLU A 238 8.85 -22.97 -7.15
C GLU A 238 7.78 -21.89 -6.97
N ILE A 239 8.16 -20.64 -7.22
CA ILE A 239 7.26 -19.48 -7.30
C ILE A 239 7.42 -18.80 -8.64
N ASP A 240 6.42 -18.04 -9.05
CA ASP A 240 6.33 -17.42 -10.36
C ASP A 240 6.44 -15.91 -10.32
N ILE A 241 5.99 -15.30 -9.23
CA ILE A 241 6.13 -13.86 -8.96
C ILE A 241 6.69 -13.68 -7.56
N MET A 242 7.77 -12.91 -7.47
CA MET A 242 8.38 -12.47 -6.21
C MET A 242 8.22 -10.97 -6.08
N LYS A 243 7.55 -10.51 -5.02
CA LYS A 243 7.50 -9.09 -4.66
C LYS A 243 8.77 -8.68 -3.91
N ASP A 244 9.15 -7.40 -4.05
CA ASP A 244 10.24 -6.74 -3.32
C ASP A 244 11.62 -7.38 -3.59
N VAL A 245 11.99 -7.52 -4.87
CA VAL A 245 13.35 -7.91 -5.27
C VAL A 245 14.33 -6.80 -4.83
N PRO A 246 15.34 -7.09 -4.01
CA PRO A 246 16.32 -6.07 -3.65
C PRO A 246 17.16 -5.61 -4.85
N PRO A 247 17.56 -4.34 -4.88
CA PRO A 247 18.33 -3.77 -5.98
C PRO A 247 19.59 -4.55 -6.37
N HIS A 248 20.26 -5.17 -5.39
CA HIS A 248 21.48 -5.94 -5.63
C HIS A 248 21.24 -7.32 -6.29
N ALA A 249 20.00 -7.82 -6.26
CA ALA A 249 19.64 -9.11 -6.83
C ALA A 249 19.06 -9.03 -8.26
N VAL A 250 18.84 -7.81 -8.78
CA VAL A 250 18.27 -7.60 -10.13
C VAL A 250 19.02 -8.36 -11.20
N ASP A 251 20.33 -8.17 -11.27
CA ASP A 251 21.18 -8.83 -12.27
C ASP A 251 21.16 -10.35 -12.15
N LEU A 252 21.05 -10.88 -10.93
CA LEU A 252 20.99 -12.32 -10.71
C LEU A 252 19.69 -12.92 -11.25
N VAL A 253 18.57 -12.24 -11.05
CA VAL A 253 17.27 -12.67 -11.58
C VAL A 253 17.28 -12.60 -13.10
N ASP A 254 17.69 -11.48 -13.69
CA ASP A 254 17.67 -11.27 -15.15
C ASP A 254 18.61 -12.23 -15.89
N LYS A 255 19.82 -12.47 -15.34
CA LYS A 255 20.80 -13.42 -15.92
C LYS A 255 20.41 -14.88 -15.74
N SER A 256 19.42 -15.20 -14.91
CA SER A 256 18.94 -16.58 -14.71
C SER A 256 18.29 -17.17 -15.97
N GLY A 257 17.78 -16.33 -16.87
CA GLY A 257 16.99 -16.74 -18.02
C GLY A 257 15.60 -17.33 -17.71
N LYS A 258 15.23 -17.45 -16.42
CA LYS A 258 13.96 -18.05 -15.97
C LYS A 258 12.91 -17.00 -15.58
N ALA A 259 13.36 -15.87 -15.06
CA ALA A 259 12.54 -14.74 -14.63
C ALA A 259 13.20 -13.44 -15.06
N THR A 260 12.42 -12.37 -15.10
CA THR A 260 12.87 -11.01 -15.40
C THR A 260 12.39 -10.05 -14.32
N VAL A 261 13.22 -9.09 -13.93
CA VAL A 261 12.80 -8.05 -12.99
C VAL A 261 11.98 -7.01 -13.72
N ARG A 262 10.73 -6.84 -13.31
CA ARG A 262 9.84 -5.77 -13.76
C ARG A 262 9.74 -4.70 -12.69
N ALA A 263 9.91 -3.45 -13.09
CA ALA A 263 9.96 -2.30 -12.17
C ALA A 263 8.81 -1.34 -12.43
N THR A 264 8.33 -0.69 -11.36
CA THR A 264 7.41 0.44 -11.44
C THR A 264 7.71 1.45 -10.35
N VAL A 265 7.44 2.73 -10.60
CA VAL A 265 7.47 3.75 -9.56
C VAL A 265 6.15 3.65 -8.80
N SER A 266 6.22 3.29 -7.51
CA SER A 266 5.05 3.14 -6.65
C SER A 266 4.50 4.50 -6.20
N SER A 267 3.22 4.57 -5.87
CA SER A 267 2.65 5.72 -5.14
C SER A 267 3.10 5.78 -3.67
N ARG A 268 3.75 4.72 -3.17
CA ARG A 268 4.24 4.64 -1.78
C ARG A 268 5.33 5.64 -1.50
N ILE A 269 5.18 6.34 -0.38
CA ILE A 269 6.23 7.18 0.21
C ILE A 269 6.78 6.48 1.46
N ASN A 270 8.11 6.43 1.57
CA ASN A 270 8.80 5.94 2.76
C ASN A 270 9.30 7.13 3.59
N TYR A 271 9.22 6.99 4.90
CA TYR A 271 9.55 8.04 5.84
C TYR A 271 10.04 7.50 7.18
N LEU A 272 10.77 8.35 7.89
CA LEU A 272 11.09 8.16 9.29
C LEU A 272 10.15 9.06 10.10
N ALA A 273 9.20 8.49 10.82
CA ALA A 273 8.30 9.22 11.69
C ALA A 273 9.01 9.64 12.97
N LEU A 274 8.78 10.88 13.42
CA LEU A 274 9.28 11.46 14.67
C LEU A 274 8.09 11.59 15.62
N VAL A 275 8.09 10.82 16.72
CA VAL A 275 6.90 10.65 17.57
C VAL A 275 6.72 11.83 18.51
N THR A 276 5.69 12.66 18.28
CA THR A 276 5.39 13.85 19.12
C THR A 276 4.23 13.65 20.09
N LEU A 277 3.49 12.54 19.98
CA LEU A 277 2.27 12.27 20.76
C LEU A 277 2.50 11.96 22.24
N ARG A 278 3.74 11.89 22.67
CA ARG A 278 4.12 11.68 24.08
C ARG A 278 5.27 12.61 24.46
N PRO A 279 5.46 12.87 25.77
CA PRO A 279 6.60 13.66 26.24
C PRO A 279 7.94 13.07 25.73
N GLY A 280 8.83 13.93 25.24
CA GLY A 280 10.13 13.53 24.73
C GLY A 280 10.77 14.59 23.83
N PRO A 281 11.99 14.34 23.35
CA PRO A 281 12.77 15.33 22.58
C PRO A 281 12.09 15.72 21.26
N MET A 282 11.24 14.85 20.69
CA MET A 282 10.55 15.10 19.42
C MET A 282 9.44 16.15 19.50
N GLN A 283 9.03 16.60 20.72
CA GLN A 283 8.09 17.71 20.87
C GLN A 283 8.71 19.05 20.45
N ASP A 284 10.03 19.21 20.58
CA ASP A 284 10.71 20.41 20.10
C ASP A 284 10.95 20.33 18.58
N ILE A 285 10.38 21.26 17.83
CA ILE A 285 10.55 21.35 16.38
C ILE A 285 12.02 21.44 15.95
N ARG A 286 12.87 22.11 16.76
CA ARG A 286 14.29 22.26 16.48
C ARG A 286 15.01 20.92 16.49
N VAL A 287 14.61 20.00 17.37
CA VAL A 287 15.15 18.63 17.42
C VAL A 287 14.71 17.84 16.18
N ARG A 288 13.43 17.93 15.79
CA ARG A 288 12.93 17.28 14.59
C ARG A 288 13.64 17.77 13.32
N GLN A 289 13.76 19.09 13.17
CA GLN A 289 14.50 19.70 12.05
C GLN A 289 15.97 19.32 12.07
N ALA A 290 16.61 19.25 13.25
CA ALA A 290 18.01 18.80 13.37
C ALA A 290 18.20 17.38 12.86
N ILE A 291 17.32 16.45 13.24
CA ILE A 291 17.32 15.07 12.72
C ILE A 291 17.15 15.05 11.20
N ALA A 292 16.20 15.86 10.67
CA ALA A 292 15.97 15.94 9.23
C ALA A 292 17.18 16.51 8.45
N HIS A 293 17.88 17.52 9.00
CA HIS A 293 19.11 18.07 8.42
C HIS A 293 20.30 17.11 8.54
N ALA A 294 20.35 16.26 9.57
CA ALA A 294 21.44 15.31 9.79
C ALA A 294 21.41 14.10 8.85
N ILE A 295 20.22 13.73 8.34
CA ILE A 295 20.05 12.56 7.50
C ILE A 295 20.27 12.93 6.02
N ASN A 296 21.28 12.31 5.39
CA ASN A 296 21.55 12.44 3.96
C ASN A 296 20.73 11.40 3.17
N VAL A 297 19.53 11.80 2.76
CA VAL A 297 18.61 10.93 2.00
C VAL A 297 19.21 10.52 0.65
N ASP A 298 19.94 11.41 -0.02
CA ASP A 298 20.58 11.12 -1.31
C ASP A 298 21.64 10.03 -1.15
N GLU A 299 22.45 10.06 -0.08
CA GLU A 299 23.42 9.01 0.27
C GLU A 299 22.70 7.65 0.48
N LEU A 300 21.57 7.62 1.21
CA LEU A 300 20.79 6.39 1.42
C LEU A 300 20.26 5.82 0.10
N ILE A 301 19.72 6.68 -0.77
CA ILE A 301 19.21 6.25 -2.09
C ILE A 301 20.35 5.66 -2.94
N GLN A 302 21.53 6.30 -2.98
CA GLN A 302 22.62 5.84 -3.83
C GLN A 302 23.33 4.61 -3.27
N GLN A 303 23.64 4.60 -1.97
CA GLN A 303 24.47 3.54 -1.37
C GLN A 303 23.67 2.30 -0.99
N VAL A 304 22.44 2.46 -0.47
CA VAL A 304 21.63 1.32 -0.02
C VAL A 304 20.70 0.87 -1.13
N LEU A 305 19.94 1.80 -1.76
CA LEU A 305 18.94 1.47 -2.77
C LEU A 305 19.46 1.46 -4.21
N ARG A 306 20.75 1.72 -4.43
CA ARG A 306 21.40 1.74 -5.76
C ARG A 306 20.67 2.63 -6.76
N GLY A 307 20.20 3.80 -6.31
CA GLY A 307 19.44 4.75 -7.14
C GLY A 307 17.99 4.37 -7.42
N ARG A 308 17.46 3.29 -6.81
CA ARG A 308 16.10 2.81 -7.08
C ARG A 308 15.07 3.37 -6.10
N ALA A 309 15.06 4.68 -5.98
CA ALA A 309 14.06 5.46 -5.28
C ALA A 309 14.11 6.92 -5.74
N SER A 310 13.03 7.67 -5.58
CA SER A 310 12.95 9.09 -5.91
C SER A 310 12.78 9.90 -4.63
N LYS A 311 13.74 10.79 -4.31
CA LYS A 311 13.70 11.62 -3.10
C LYS A 311 12.40 12.40 -2.98
N MET A 312 11.87 12.47 -1.74
CA MET A 312 10.66 13.22 -1.40
C MET A 312 10.95 14.38 -0.45
N CYS A 313 10.16 15.45 -0.59
CA CYS A 313 10.25 16.65 0.25
C CYS A 313 9.02 16.87 1.11
N GLY A 314 7.95 16.13 0.85
CA GLY A 314 6.67 16.28 1.51
C GLY A 314 5.88 14.96 1.56
N PRO A 315 4.66 15.01 2.10
CA PRO A 315 3.87 13.83 2.40
C PRO A 315 3.18 13.16 1.21
N LEU A 316 3.22 13.79 0.02
CA LEU A 316 2.55 13.26 -1.17
C LEU A 316 3.55 13.04 -2.30
N SER A 317 3.40 11.92 -3.03
CA SER A 317 4.19 11.63 -4.22
C SER A 317 3.60 12.29 -5.47
N PRO A 318 4.37 12.47 -6.57
CA PRO A 318 3.88 13.04 -7.83
C PRO A 318 2.70 12.30 -8.48
N ILE A 319 2.44 11.07 -8.08
CA ILE A 319 1.28 10.27 -8.56
C ILE A 319 -0.03 10.72 -7.87
N ASN A 320 0.08 11.32 -6.68
CA ASN A 320 -1.08 11.80 -5.92
C ASN A 320 -1.75 12.98 -6.64
N VAL A 321 -3.07 12.95 -6.77
CA VAL A 321 -3.83 13.99 -7.50
C VAL A 321 -3.73 15.39 -6.87
N ASP A 322 -3.42 15.45 -5.57
CA ASP A 322 -3.28 16.72 -4.82
C ASP A 322 -1.81 17.10 -4.58
N PHE A 323 -0.86 16.46 -5.27
CA PHE A 323 0.57 16.73 -5.11
C PHE A 323 0.94 18.19 -5.44
N SER A 324 1.74 18.81 -4.58
CA SER A 324 2.31 20.13 -4.82
C SER A 324 3.82 20.05 -5.09
N PRO A 325 4.29 20.43 -6.29
CA PRO A 325 5.72 20.47 -6.59
C PRO A 325 6.45 21.63 -5.92
N LYS A 326 5.73 22.52 -5.23
CA LYS A 326 6.28 23.74 -4.59
C LYS A 326 6.85 23.47 -3.20
N VAL A 327 6.61 22.27 -2.62
CA VAL A 327 7.07 21.92 -1.28
C VAL A 327 8.60 21.89 -1.22
N GLN A 328 9.17 22.63 -0.27
CA GLN A 328 10.61 22.78 -0.12
C GLN A 328 11.19 21.70 0.79
N CYS A 329 12.24 21.03 0.34
CA CYS A 329 13.00 20.07 1.16
C CYS A 329 13.79 20.76 2.28
N LEU A 330 13.83 20.14 3.45
CA LEU A 330 14.92 20.36 4.40
C LEU A 330 16.19 19.73 3.82
N LYS A 331 17.20 20.55 3.53
CA LYS A 331 18.45 20.09 2.91
C LYS A 331 19.35 19.41 3.96
N HIS A 332 20.08 18.38 3.55
CA HIS A 332 21.13 17.84 4.41
C HIS A 332 22.17 18.91 4.74
N ASP A 333 22.32 19.22 6.03
CA ASP A 333 23.27 20.21 6.57
C ASP A 333 23.60 19.86 8.02
N VAL A 334 24.75 19.22 8.21
CA VAL A 334 25.24 18.80 9.54
C VAL A 334 25.47 20.00 10.45
N LYS A 335 25.97 21.14 9.92
CA LYS A 335 26.19 22.34 10.71
C LYS A 335 24.89 22.93 11.24
N GLN A 336 23.88 22.99 10.38
CA GLN A 336 22.53 23.43 10.77
C GLN A 336 21.91 22.49 11.80
N ALA A 337 22.07 21.17 11.64
CA ALA A 337 21.60 20.19 12.61
C ALA A 337 22.21 20.43 14.00
N GLN A 338 23.51 20.61 14.08
CA GLN A 338 24.23 20.90 15.35
C GLN A 338 23.82 22.25 15.96
N ALA A 339 23.63 23.29 15.13
CA ALA A 339 23.15 24.60 15.58
C ALA A 339 21.73 24.51 16.19
N LEU A 340 20.83 23.75 15.57
CA LEU A 340 19.48 23.53 16.06
C LEU A 340 19.45 22.78 17.39
N LEU A 341 20.23 21.71 17.54
CA LEU A 341 20.35 20.97 18.82
C LEU A 341 20.89 21.88 19.93
N LYS A 342 21.93 22.66 19.62
CA LYS A 342 22.50 23.66 20.57
C LYS A 342 21.46 24.68 20.99
N SER A 343 20.65 25.22 20.06
CA SER A 343 19.56 26.18 20.35
C SER A 343 18.42 25.58 21.18
N ALA A 344 18.24 24.25 21.07
CA ALA A 344 17.30 23.50 21.88
C ALA A 344 17.87 23.10 23.26
N ASN A 345 19.11 23.46 23.59
CA ASN A 345 19.84 23.04 24.78
C ASN A 345 19.96 21.50 24.88
N ILE A 346 20.11 20.82 23.76
CA ILE A 346 20.31 19.36 23.68
C ILE A 346 21.79 19.09 23.43
N ASP A 347 22.40 18.31 24.32
CA ASP A 347 23.70 17.71 24.10
C ASP A 347 23.55 16.42 23.29
N PRO A 348 24.02 16.38 22.03
CA PRO A 348 23.89 15.17 21.19
C PRO A 348 24.51 13.93 21.84
N GLY A 349 25.60 14.07 22.59
CA GLY A 349 26.32 12.96 23.26
C GLY A 349 25.48 12.30 24.39
N ARG A 350 24.48 12.98 24.88
CA ARG A 350 23.51 12.46 25.88
C ARG A 350 22.15 12.05 25.29
N LEU A 351 21.94 12.34 24.01
CA LEU A 351 20.68 12.01 23.36
C LEU A 351 20.71 10.57 22.85
N VAL A 352 19.91 9.73 23.49
CA VAL A 352 19.71 8.33 23.11
C VAL A 352 18.29 8.17 22.59
N LEU A 353 18.15 7.75 21.33
CA LEU A 353 16.85 7.56 20.65
C LEU A 353 16.63 6.10 20.28
N THR A 354 15.38 5.71 20.22
CA THR A 354 14.98 4.38 19.74
C THR A 354 14.28 4.50 18.39
N LEU A 355 14.76 3.70 17.40
CA LEU A 355 14.19 3.60 16.07
C LEU A 355 13.60 2.20 15.86
N ASP A 356 12.27 2.10 15.78
CA ASP A 356 11.59 0.88 15.39
C ASP A 356 11.56 0.72 13.86
N THR A 357 11.91 -0.46 13.37
CA THR A 357 11.86 -0.81 11.94
C THR A 357 11.25 -2.19 11.74
N PRO A 358 10.49 -2.43 10.65
CA PRO A 358 10.09 -3.78 10.29
C PRO A 358 11.27 -4.55 9.71
N SER A 359 11.11 -5.85 9.48
CA SER A 359 12.03 -6.70 8.75
C SER A 359 11.33 -7.33 7.55
N GLY A 360 11.84 -7.06 6.35
CA GLY A 360 11.39 -7.67 5.10
C GLY A 360 10.05 -7.15 4.57
N ARG A 361 9.50 -6.08 5.14
CA ARG A 361 8.27 -5.43 4.64
C ARG A 361 8.55 -4.45 3.51
N TYR A 362 9.67 -3.75 3.57
CA TYR A 362 10.16 -2.83 2.55
C TYR A 362 11.54 -3.27 2.07
N PRO A 363 11.93 -2.93 0.83
CA PRO A 363 13.28 -3.22 0.35
C PRO A 363 14.34 -2.67 1.31
N LEU A 364 15.15 -3.56 1.90
CA LEU A 364 16.29 -3.22 2.77
C LEU A 364 15.94 -2.34 4.00
N ASP A 365 14.73 -2.49 4.55
CA ASP A 365 14.24 -1.69 5.67
C ASP A 365 15.17 -1.70 6.90
N LYS A 366 15.70 -2.85 7.26
CA LYS A 366 16.68 -3.00 8.33
C LYS A 366 17.99 -2.25 8.01
N ASP A 367 18.53 -2.43 6.80
CA ASP A 367 19.81 -1.82 6.40
C ASP A 367 19.68 -0.30 6.31
N ILE A 368 18.55 0.21 5.83
CA ILE A 368 18.20 1.64 5.81
C ILE A 368 18.19 2.20 7.23
N SER A 369 17.52 1.52 8.16
CA SER A 369 17.42 1.98 9.55
C SER A 369 18.80 1.98 10.27
N GLN A 370 19.63 0.99 9.97
CA GLN A 370 21.04 0.97 10.45
C GLN A 370 21.85 2.12 9.86
N ALA A 371 21.70 2.42 8.57
CA ALA A 371 22.38 3.53 7.91
C ALA A 371 21.93 4.89 8.47
N ILE A 372 20.63 5.07 8.75
CA ILE A 372 20.09 6.26 9.43
C ILE A 372 20.71 6.41 10.82
N ALA A 373 20.78 5.33 11.61
CA ALA A 373 21.41 5.34 12.93
C ALA A 373 22.90 5.75 12.84
N ALA A 374 23.63 5.24 11.86
CA ALA A 374 25.01 5.60 11.63
C ALA A 374 25.17 7.08 11.23
N GLN A 375 24.30 7.64 10.42
CA GLN A 375 24.32 9.06 10.06
C GLN A 375 24.06 9.96 11.28
N LEU A 376 23.09 9.63 12.12
CA LEU A 376 22.83 10.36 13.37
C LEU A 376 23.99 10.23 14.37
N GLY A 377 24.66 9.07 14.38
CA GLY A 377 25.89 8.87 15.16
C GLY A 377 27.02 9.81 14.77
N ARG A 378 27.15 10.25 13.50
CA ARG A 378 28.16 11.21 13.03
C ARG A 378 28.03 12.59 13.70
N ILE A 379 26.84 12.93 14.20
CA ILE A 379 26.58 14.16 14.95
C ILE A 379 26.47 13.95 16.46
N GLY A 380 26.80 12.75 16.96
CA GLY A 380 26.84 12.41 18.38
C GLY A 380 25.57 11.79 18.95
N ILE A 381 24.48 11.64 18.18
CA ILE A 381 23.23 11.04 18.66
C ILE A 381 23.35 9.51 18.63
N THR A 382 23.10 8.86 19.77
CA THR A 382 23.02 7.40 19.83
C THR A 382 21.63 6.93 19.40
N VAL A 383 21.53 5.97 18.47
CA VAL A 383 20.26 5.40 18.02
C VAL A 383 20.25 3.89 18.21
N ASN A 384 19.31 3.40 19.01
CA ASN A 384 19.05 1.98 19.20
C ASN A 384 18.01 1.52 18.17
N VAL A 385 18.43 0.68 17.21
CA VAL A 385 17.53 0.14 16.18
C VAL A 385 16.87 -1.13 16.71
N VAL A 386 15.53 -1.11 16.80
CA VAL A 386 14.69 -2.25 17.21
C VAL A 386 14.02 -2.83 15.99
N VAL A 387 14.40 -4.04 15.59
CA VAL A 387 13.85 -4.74 14.44
C VAL A 387 12.66 -5.58 14.90
N ASN A 388 11.51 -5.39 14.25
CA ASN A 388 10.26 -6.07 14.58
C ASN A 388 9.77 -6.91 13.38
N GLU A 389 9.07 -8.00 13.67
CA GLU A 389 8.20 -8.63 12.67
C GLU A 389 7.10 -7.63 12.25
N TRP A 390 6.59 -7.74 11.00
CA TRP A 390 5.66 -6.76 10.44
C TRP A 390 4.39 -6.55 11.28
N GLY A 391 3.75 -7.63 11.74
CA GLY A 391 2.54 -7.54 12.54
C GLY A 391 2.77 -6.82 13.87
N THR A 392 3.86 -7.17 14.55
CA THR A 392 4.31 -6.52 15.79
C THR A 392 4.63 -5.05 15.57
N HIS A 393 5.33 -4.72 14.47
CA HIS A 393 5.65 -3.33 14.13
C HIS A 393 4.39 -2.49 13.95
N LEU A 394 3.42 -3.01 13.20
CA LEU A 394 2.16 -2.34 12.93
C LEU A 394 1.31 -2.16 14.20
N ASP A 395 1.31 -3.17 15.09
CA ASP A 395 0.58 -3.09 16.36
C ASP A 395 1.22 -2.08 17.31
N LYS A 396 2.55 -1.97 17.37
CA LYS A 396 3.24 -0.91 18.11
C LYS A 396 2.84 0.49 17.63
N ILE A 397 2.74 0.70 16.31
CA ILE A 397 2.31 1.98 15.73
C ILE A 397 0.86 2.29 16.15
N LYS A 398 -0.08 1.36 15.96
CA LYS A 398 -1.50 1.53 16.29
C LYS A 398 -1.73 1.78 17.78
N ASN A 399 -0.97 1.09 18.63
CA ASN A 399 -1.06 1.21 20.08
C ASN A 399 -0.18 2.34 20.65
N ARG A 400 0.55 3.09 19.78
CA ARG A 400 1.44 4.20 20.17
C ARG A 400 2.54 3.78 21.14
N THR A 401 3.07 2.56 20.96
CA THR A 401 4.14 1.96 21.81
C THR A 401 5.49 1.83 21.09
N THR A 402 5.64 2.50 19.94
CA THR A 402 6.93 2.59 19.24
C THR A 402 7.96 3.37 20.07
N GLY A 403 9.23 3.29 19.68
CA GLY A 403 10.29 4.18 20.17
C GLY A 403 10.08 5.65 19.77
N ASP A 404 11.13 6.46 19.87
CA ASP A 404 11.08 7.90 19.53
C ASP A 404 10.87 8.14 18.03
N MET A 405 11.28 7.16 17.23
CA MET A 405 11.19 7.16 15.79
C MET A 405 10.73 5.78 15.30
N PHE A 406 10.08 5.75 14.12
CA PHE A 406 9.84 4.50 13.42
C PHE A 406 9.90 4.68 11.90
N PHE A 407 10.40 3.64 11.20
CA PHE A 407 10.40 3.58 9.74
C PHE A 407 9.09 2.99 9.24
N LEU A 408 8.46 3.66 8.28
CA LEU A 408 7.21 3.19 7.66
C LEU A 408 7.14 3.66 6.21
N GLY A 409 6.38 2.92 5.39
CA GLY A 409 5.96 3.33 4.06
C GLY A 409 4.44 3.44 3.98
N TRP A 410 3.92 4.57 3.53
CA TRP A 410 2.49 4.79 3.32
C TRP A 410 2.12 4.71 1.86
N GLY A 411 1.15 3.86 1.53
CA GLY A 411 0.68 3.66 0.16
C GLY A 411 -0.34 2.52 0.06
N PRO A 412 -1.08 2.50 -1.05
CA PRO A 412 -1.09 3.50 -2.10
C PRO A 412 -1.72 4.81 -1.60
N ALA A 413 -1.07 5.94 -1.92
CA ALA A 413 -1.48 7.28 -1.51
C ALA A 413 -1.87 8.07 -2.76
N LEU A 414 -3.15 8.06 -3.12
CA LEU A 414 -3.65 8.61 -4.37
C LEU A 414 -4.40 9.94 -4.20
N ASP A 415 -4.73 10.32 -2.97
CA ASP A 415 -5.37 11.59 -2.60
C ASP A 415 -4.79 12.14 -1.29
N ALA A 416 -4.86 13.47 -1.09
CA ALA A 416 -4.30 14.13 0.08
C ALA A 416 -5.02 13.76 1.37
N GLN A 417 -6.35 13.64 1.35
CA GLN A 417 -7.11 13.35 2.55
C GLN A 417 -6.70 11.99 3.14
N ASN A 418 -6.61 10.95 2.32
CA ASN A 418 -6.23 9.61 2.79
C ASN A 418 -4.82 9.56 3.40
N THR A 419 -3.94 10.46 2.99
CA THR A 419 -2.57 10.53 3.51
C THR A 419 -2.46 11.50 4.67
N ILE A 420 -2.84 12.76 4.44
CA ILE A 420 -2.57 13.85 5.38
C ILE A 420 -3.45 13.73 6.63
N GLU A 421 -4.75 13.49 6.49
CA GLU A 421 -5.66 13.29 7.62
C GLU A 421 -5.20 12.11 8.49
N GLN A 422 -4.93 10.94 7.88
CA GLN A 422 -4.60 9.72 8.61
C GLN A 422 -3.27 9.77 9.35
N LEU A 423 -2.32 10.57 8.88
CA LEU A 423 -0.94 10.52 9.33
C LEU A 423 -0.50 11.75 10.14
N PHE A 424 -1.22 12.88 10.01
CA PHE A 424 -0.83 14.14 10.69
C PHE A 424 -1.92 14.71 11.60
N GLN A 425 -3.14 14.20 11.58
CA GLN A 425 -4.14 14.55 12.55
C GLN A 425 -3.98 13.66 13.79
N GLY A 426 -3.74 14.27 14.95
CA GLY A 426 -3.33 13.56 16.17
C GLY A 426 -4.34 12.54 16.72
N SER A 427 -5.62 12.67 16.38
CA SER A 427 -6.69 11.73 16.74
C SER A 427 -6.66 10.42 15.94
N MET A 428 -5.99 10.39 14.77
CA MET A 428 -5.99 9.24 13.87
C MET A 428 -5.05 8.14 14.34
N THR A 429 -5.42 6.89 14.05
CA THR A 429 -4.75 5.68 14.55
C THR A 429 -3.27 5.59 14.12
N TYR A 430 -2.95 6.01 12.89
CA TYR A 430 -1.59 5.91 12.35
C TYR A 430 -0.75 7.17 12.52
N SER A 431 -1.34 8.22 13.10
CA SER A 431 -0.61 9.46 13.32
C SER A 431 0.46 9.28 14.41
N SER A 432 1.67 9.73 14.11
CA SER A 432 2.77 9.91 15.07
C SER A 432 2.89 11.35 15.56
N TYR A 433 2.08 12.25 14.99
CA TYR A 433 2.16 13.68 15.16
C TYR A 433 0.87 14.26 15.75
N GLY A 434 0.97 15.18 16.68
CA GLY A 434 -0.18 15.81 17.30
C GLY A 434 0.17 17.09 18.06
N GLY A 435 -0.86 17.73 18.58
CA GLY A 435 -0.71 19.00 19.33
C GLY A 435 -0.59 20.24 18.42
N ASN A 436 -0.80 20.10 17.11
CA ASN A 436 -0.80 21.21 16.17
C ASN A 436 -2.23 21.54 15.72
N LYS A 437 -2.98 22.24 16.60
CA LYS A 437 -4.37 22.62 16.30
C LYS A 437 -4.50 23.42 14.98
N PRO A 438 -3.64 24.40 14.65
CA PRO A 438 -3.71 25.07 13.36
C PRO A 438 -3.66 24.14 12.15
N LEU A 439 -2.86 23.08 12.21
CA LEU A 439 -2.80 22.05 11.15
C LEU A 439 -4.10 21.23 11.11
N ASP A 440 -4.59 20.78 12.26
CA ASP A 440 -5.84 20.03 12.35
C ASP A 440 -7.03 20.83 11.79
N ASP A 441 -7.12 22.13 12.10
CA ASP A 441 -8.17 23.02 11.59
C ASP A 441 -8.08 23.22 10.07
N LYS A 442 -6.86 23.38 9.52
CA LYS A 442 -6.63 23.47 8.07
C LYS A 442 -7.03 22.17 7.35
N ILE A 443 -6.67 21.00 7.90
CA ILE A 443 -7.06 19.69 7.35
C ILE A 443 -8.59 19.57 7.32
N ALA A 444 -9.26 19.84 8.44
CA ALA A 444 -10.71 19.78 8.54
C ALA A 444 -11.42 20.72 7.54
N THR A 445 -10.83 21.89 7.29
CA THR A 445 -11.34 22.84 6.29
C THR A 445 -11.15 22.33 4.86
N ALA A 446 -9.93 21.88 4.52
CA ALA A 446 -9.59 21.44 3.16
C ALA A 446 -10.48 20.28 2.67
N ILE A 447 -10.86 19.37 3.58
CA ILE A 447 -11.74 18.23 3.29
C ILE A 447 -13.10 18.67 2.74
N THR A 448 -13.60 19.83 3.16
CA THR A 448 -14.95 20.32 2.80
C THR A 448 -14.98 21.32 1.65
N ILE A 449 -13.84 21.74 1.13
CA ILE A 449 -13.78 22.71 0.02
C ILE A 449 -14.27 22.03 -1.27
N VAL A 450 -15.40 22.50 -1.79
CA VAL A 450 -16.03 21.96 -3.03
C VAL A 450 -15.28 22.42 -4.28
N ASP A 451 -14.82 23.66 -4.33
CA ASP A 451 -14.08 24.21 -5.46
C ASP A 451 -12.73 23.48 -5.62
N PRO A 452 -12.48 22.79 -6.77
CA PRO A 452 -11.28 21.97 -6.95
C PRO A 452 -9.98 22.79 -6.90
N LYS A 453 -9.98 24.02 -7.40
CA LYS A 453 -8.79 24.87 -7.43
C LYS A 453 -8.43 25.33 -6.02
N LYS A 454 -9.41 25.84 -5.26
CA LYS A 454 -9.21 26.27 -3.87
C LYS A 454 -8.81 25.08 -2.98
N ARG A 455 -9.38 23.89 -3.24
CA ARG A 455 -9.00 22.67 -2.51
C ARG A 455 -7.56 22.28 -2.77
N LEU A 456 -7.10 22.31 -4.03
CA LEU A 456 -5.71 22.03 -4.37
C LEU A 456 -4.74 23.04 -3.73
N GLU A 457 -5.09 24.33 -3.72
CA GLU A 457 -4.31 25.38 -3.04
C GLU A 457 -4.23 25.10 -1.53
N ALA A 458 -5.35 24.78 -0.88
CA ALA A 458 -5.38 24.43 0.54
C ALA A 458 -4.51 23.21 0.87
N TRP A 459 -4.57 22.16 0.05
CA TRP A 459 -3.71 20.99 0.22
C TRP A 459 -2.22 21.31 -0.02
N ALA A 460 -1.90 22.21 -0.94
CA ALA A 460 -0.51 22.66 -1.17
C ALA A 460 0.05 23.41 0.06
N ASP A 461 -0.74 24.29 0.67
CA ASP A 461 -0.36 24.99 1.90
C ASP A 461 -0.14 24.03 3.07
N ILE A 462 -1.02 23.04 3.21
CA ILE A 462 -0.89 22.01 4.25
C ILE A 462 0.37 21.17 4.04
N GLN A 463 0.68 20.76 2.81
CA GLN A 463 1.90 20.02 2.50
C GLN A 463 3.17 20.80 2.87
N GLN A 464 3.19 22.12 2.58
CA GLN A 464 4.33 22.98 2.96
C GLN A 464 4.42 23.13 4.49
N MET A 465 3.30 23.30 5.17
CA MET A 465 3.27 23.37 6.63
C MET A 465 3.80 22.09 7.26
N VAL A 466 3.33 20.92 6.81
CA VAL A 466 3.80 19.62 7.28
C VAL A 466 5.31 19.46 7.00
N ALA A 467 5.80 19.85 5.84
CA ALA A 467 7.22 19.78 5.53
C ALA A 467 8.08 20.65 6.48
N SER A 468 7.62 21.85 6.81
CA SER A 468 8.32 22.79 7.69
C SER A 468 8.34 22.34 9.16
N GLU A 469 7.25 21.72 9.62
CA GLU A 469 7.11 21.17 10.98
C GLU A 469 7.97 19.94 11.24
N ALA A 470 8.47 19.31 10.17
CA ALA A 470 9.29 18.10 10.22
C ALA A 470 8.76 17.00 11.15
N PRO A 471 7.47 16.61 11.08
CA PRO A 471 6.98 15.47 11.84
C PRO A 471 7.56 14.15 11.35
N TRP A 472 8.09 14.19 10.13
CA TRP A 472 8.82 13.11 9.48
C TRP A 472 10.11 13.60 8.85
N VAL A 473 11.10 12.71 8.75
CA VAL A 473 12.10 12.82 7.70
C VAL A 473 11.50 12.19 6.46
N PHE A 474 11.17 13.03 5.45
CA PHE A 474 10.68 12.55 4.16
C PHE A 474 11.83 11.89 3.42
N LEU A 475 11.70 10.60 3.11
CA LEU A 475 12.79 9.84 2.51
C LEU A 475 12.62 9.78 0.99
N TRP A 476 11.76 8.89 0.50
CA TRP A 476 11.60 8.68 -0.95
C TRP A 476 10.25 8.10 -1.33
N GLN A 477 9.91 8.28 -2.59
CA GLN A 477 8.94 7.47 -3.32
C GLN A 477 9.61 6.16 -3.72
N GLN A 478 8.98 5.04 -3.38
CA GLN A 478 9.51 3.71 -3.59
C GLN A 478 9.49 3.31 -5.07
N HIS A 479 10.54 2.64 -5.55
CA HIS A 479 10.50 1.89 -6.80
C HIS A 479 10.30 0.42 -6.46
N ASP A 480 9.19 -0.14 -6.90
CA ASP A 480 8.88 -1.55 -6.69
C ASP A 480 9.55 -2.41 -7.75
N LEU A 481 10.18 -3.48 -7.32
CA LEU A 481 10.86 -4.45 -8.16
C LEU A 481 10.24 -5.82 -7.96
N TYR A 482 9.75 -6.42 -9.06
CA TYR A 482 9.13 -7.74 -9.05
C TYR A 482 9.94 -8.70 -9.91
N GLY A 483 10.33 -9.85 -9.36
CA GLY A 483 10.84 -10.96 -10.14
C GLY A 483 9.68 -11.75 -10.73
N VAL A 484 9.55 -11.80 -12.05
CA VAL A 484 8.41 -12.40 -12.74
C VAL A 484 8.92 -13.50 -13.68
N ALA A 485 8.40 -14.71 -13.52
CA ALA A 485 8.74 -15.84 -14.41
C ALA A 485 8.39 -15.51 -15.86
N ASN A 486 9.28 -15.87 -16.81
CA ASN A 486 9.18 -15.45 -18.20
C ASN A 486 7.94 -16.01 -18.95
N TRP A 487 7.25 -16.99 -18.36
CA TRP A 487 6.03 -17.54 -18.92
C TRP A 487 4.74 -16.80 -18.47
N ILE A 488 4.88 -15.75 -17.61
CA ILE A 488 3.76 -14.91 -17.15
C ILE A 488 3.82 -13.54 -17.83
N ASP A 489 2.73 -13.17 -18.48
CA ASP A 489 2.50 -11.81 -18.96
C ASP A 489 1.67 -11.06 -17.90
N TRP A 490 2.36 -10.27 -17.07
CA TRP A 490 1.80 -9.41 -16.04
C TRP A 490 2.72 -8.21 -15.84
N GLN A 491 2.15 -7.02 -15.62
CA GLN A 491 2.92 -5.81 -15.38
C GLN A 491 2.64 -5.25 -13.98
N PRO A 492 3.67 -4.79 -13.25
CA PRO A 492 3.49 -4.14 -11.97
C PRO A 492 2.76 -2.79 -12.13
N ARG A 493 2.02 -2.43 -11.08
CA ARG A 493 1.20 -1.21 -11.02
C ARG A 493 1.76 -0.29 -9.94
N ALA A 494 1.62 1.05 -10.12
CA ALA A 494 2.08 2.02 -9.12
C ALA A 494 1.22 2.02 -7.84
N ASP A 495 -0.01 1.48 -7.88
CA ASP A 495 -0.83 1.23 -6.71
C ASP A 495 -0.44 -0.07 -5.95
N GLU A 496 0.65 -0.71 -6.33
CA GLU A 496 1.19 -1.94 -5.76
C GLU A 496 0.23 -3.14 -5.79
N LYS A 497 -0.82 -3.11 -6.57
CA LYS A 497 -1.70 -4.28 -6.74
C LYS A 497 -0.99 -5.37 -7.53
N VAL A 498 -0.84 -6.54 -6.90
CA VAL A 498 -0.43 -7.76 -7.59
C VAL A 498 -1.71 -8.44 -8.13
N TRP A 499 -2.31 -7.80 -9.15
CA TRP A 499 -3.65 -8.11 -9.61
C TRP A 499 -3.66 -9.24 -10.63
N MET A 500 -3.89 -10.46 -10.17
CA MET A 500 -3.79 -11.69 -10.98
C MET A 500 -4.97 -11.89 -11.95
N TYR A 501 -6.04 -11.11 -11.84
CA TYR A 501 -7.09 -11.07 -12.87
C TYR A 501 -6.56 -10.60 -14.22
N GLU A 502 -5.56 -9.72 -14.24
CA GLU A 502 -4.93 -9.19 -15.46
C GLU A 502 -3.77 -10.06 -15.97
N ALA A 503 -3.30 -11.00 -15.15
CA ALA A 503 -2.20 -11.88 -15.53
C ALA A 503 -2.64 -12.91 -16.58
N LYS A 504 -1.75 -13.14 -17.56
CA LYS A 504 -1.94 -14.09 -18.67
C LYS A 504 -0.77 -15.02 -18.79
N ILE A 505 -1.01 -16.16 -19.44
CA ILE A 505 0.07 -17.05 -19.87
C ILE A 505 0.71 -16.42 -21.11
N ALA A 506 2.02 -16.15 -21.06
CA ALA A 506 2.73 -15.54 -22.17
C ALA A 506 2.66 -16.47 -23.41
N LYS A 507 2.22 -15.92 -24.53
CA LYS A 507 2.27 -16.64 -25.82
C LYS A 507 3.74 -16.81 -26.21
N ARG A 508 4.13 -18.04 -26.48
CA ARG A 508 5.47 -18.37 -26.98
C ARG A 508 5.64 -17.94 -28.44
#